data_049f3aa19122fd72ac0730221e3d3c7e
#
_entry.id   049f3aa19122fd72ac0730221e3d3c7e
#
_cell.length_a   1.000
_cell.length_b   1.000
_cell.length_c   1.000
_cell.angle_alpha   90.00
_cell.angle_beta   90.00
_cell.angle_gamma   90.00
#
_symmetry.space_group_name_H-M   'P 1'
#
loop_
_entity.id
_entity.type
_entity.pdbx_description
1 polymer ?
#
loop_
_entity_poly.entity_id
_entity_poly.type
_entity_poly.pdbx_seq_one_letter_code
_entity_poly.pdbx_strand_id
1 'polypeptide(L)'
;QYEDIDSRILLQRTFSLVQAEGYVLNNLDCTICAESPKLQPYLDKMRENLAKDLACDISQISLKATTEEGLGVSGNGGISSTCILLLRKQ
;
A
#
# COMPACT_ATOMS: atom_id res chain seq x y z
N GLN A 1 -0.55 -16.56 1.40
CA GLN A 1 -0.80 -16.82 0.00
C GLN A 1 0.45 -16.61 -0.83
N TYR A 2 0.68 -17.48 -1.77
CA TYR A 2 1.91 -17.48 -2.56
C TYR A 2 2.11 -16.14 -3.29
N GLU A 3 1.06 -15.68 -3.94
CA GLU A 3 1.15 -14.43 -4.70
C GLU A 3 1.40 -13.23 -3.81
N ASP A 4 0.79 -13.24 -2.62
CA ASP A 4 0.99 -12.16 -1.67
C ASP A 4 2.44 -12.11 -1.20
N ILE A 5 3.03 -13.28 -0.96
CA ILE A 5 4.43 -13.36 -0.56
C ILE A 5 5.33 -12.83 -1.67
N ASP A 6 5.06 -13.23 -2.90
CA ASP A 6 5.85 -12.76 -4.04
C ASP A 6 5.74 -11.24 -4.22
N SER A 7 4.53 -10.70 -4.05
CA SER A 7 4.31 -9.26 -4.19
C SER A 7 5.09 -8.47 -3.15
N ARG A 8 5.12 -8.97 -1.91
CA ARG A 8 5.87 -8.30 -0.86
C ARG A 8 7.36 -8.35 -1.11
N ILE A 9 7.86 -9.47 -1.58
CA ILE A 9 9.28 -9.60 -1.92
C ILE A 9 9.63 -8.65 -3.06
N LEU A 10 8.78 -8.56 -4.06
CA LEU A 10 9.00 -7.65 -5.18
C LEU A 10 9.04 -6.20 -4.70
N LEU A 11 8.12 -5.83 -3.81
CA LEU A 11 8.10 -4.49 -3.26
C LEU A 11 9.38 -4.18 -2.49
N GLN A 12 9.82 -5.11 -1.66
CA GLN A 12 11.05 -4.93 -0.88
C GLN A 12 12.25 -4.76 -1.78
N ARG A 13 12.36 -5.56 -2.85
CA ARG A 13 13.48 -5.48 -3.77
C ARG A 13 13.46 -4.18 -4.56
N THR A 14 12.27 -3.79 -5.01
CA THR A 14 12.12 -2.53 -5.75
C THR A 14 12.54 -1.36 -4.87
N PHE A 15 12.08 -1.34 -3.63
CA PHE A 15 12.42 -0.23 -2.75
C PHE A 15 13.91 -0.22 -2.39
N SER A 16 14.53 -1.39 -2.30
CA SER A 16 15.98 -1.47 -2.10
C SER A 16 16.73 -0.75 -3.21
N LEU A 17 16.25 -0.89 -4.45
CA LEU A 17 16.88 -0.18 -5.58
C LEU A 17 16.71 1.34 -5.43
N VAL A 18 15.54 1.77 -4.97
CA VAL A 18 15.29 3.20 -4.73
C VAL A 18 16.23 3.72 -3.65
N GLN A 19 16.42 2.96 -2.59
CA GLN A 19 17.33 3.35 -1.52
C GLN A 19 18.78 3.40 -2.00
N ALA A 20 19.16 2.48 -2.89
CA ALA A 20 20.50 2.48 -3.44
C ALA A 20 20.80 3.74 -4.25
N GLU A 21 19.74 4.39 -4.78
CA GLU A 21 19.88 5.65 -5.50
C GLU A 21 19.90 6.86 -4.57
N GLY A 22 19.87 6.64 -3.26
CA GLY A 22 19.98 7.73 -2.29
C GLY A 22 18.67 8.33 -1.86
N TYR A 23 17.56 7.61 -2.05
CA TYR A 23 16.24 8.09 -1.64
C TYR A 23 15.73 7.29 -0.47
N VAL A 24 14.94 7.96 0.36
CA VAL A 24 14.21 7.31 1.45
C VAL A 24 12.74 7.70 1.34
N LEU A 25 11.89 6.89 1.94
CA LEU A 25 10.46 7.19 1.94
C LEU A 25 10.20 8.33 2.92
N ASN A 26 9.51 9.36 2.44
CA ASN A 26 9.01 10.40 3.33
C ASN A 26 7.63 10.01 3.85
N ASN A 27 6.72 9.71 2.95
CA ASN A 27 5.41 9.20 3.35
C ASN A 27 4.73 8.51 2.17
N LEU A 28 3.74 7.69 2.51
CA LEU A 28 2.92 6.96 1.56
C LEU A 28 1.46 7.17 1.93
N ASP A 29 0.64 7.49 0.94
CA ASP A 29 -0.80 7.65 1.13
C ASP A 29 -1.49 6.78 0.09
N CYS A 30 -2.24 5.77 0.56
CA CYS A 30 -2.95 4.84 -0.30
C CYS A 30 -4.44 4.85 0.00
N THR A 31 -5.23 4.78 -1.06
CA THR A 31 -6.67 4.61 -0.95
C THR A 31 -7.06 3.34 -1.70
N ILE A 32 -7.80 2.47 -1.02
CA ILE A 32 -8.27 1.22 -1.61
C ILE A 32 -9.77 1.31 -1.76
N CYS A 33 -10.24 1.04 -2.98
CA CYS A 33 -11.67 1.02 -3.29
C CYS A 33 -12.13 -0.42 -3.45
N ALA A 34 -13.05 -0.85 -2.60
CA ALA A 34 -13.58 -2.21 -2.67
C ALA A 34 -14.94 -2.26 -2.00
N GLU A 35 -15.92 -2.86 -2.69
CA GLU A 35 -17.22 -3.09 -2.08
C GLU A 35 -17.16 -4.25 -1.12
N SER A 36 -16.43 -5.27 -1.48
CA SER A 36 -16.32 -6.49 -0.71
C SER A 36 -14.96 -7.13 -1.00
N PRO A 37 -14.27 -7.64 0.00
CA PRO A 37 -14.65 -7.64 1.42
C PRO A 37 -14.43 -6.25 2.05
N LYS A 38 -15.01 -6.05 3.23
CA LYS A 38 -14.73 -4.85 3.99
C LYS A 38 -13.32 -4.92 4.52
N LEU A 39 -12.56 -3.86 4.29
CA LEU A 39 -11.14 -3.86 4.61
C LEU A 39 -10.79 -3.16 5.91
N GLN A 40 -11.75 -2.43 6.48
CA GLN A 40 -11.50 -1.68 7.72
C GLN A 40 -10.79 -2.49 8.82
N PRO A 41 -11.26 -3.72 9.11
CA PRO A 41 -10.61 -4.48 10.20
C PRO A 41 -9.15 -4.87 9.90
N TYR A 42 -8.72 -4.77 8.65
CA TYR A 42 -7.40 -5.23 8.25
C TYR A 42 -6.42 -4.10 7.97
N LEU A 43 -6.88 -2.85 8.04
CA LEU A 43 -6.03 -1.72 7.63
C LEU A 43 -4.79 -1.59 8.49
N ASP A 44 -4.91 -1.78 9.80
CA ASP A 44 -3.74 -1.64 10.67
C ASP A 44 -2.68 -2.68 10.35
N LYS A 45 -3.10 -3.92 10.10
CA LYS A 45 -2.14 -4.97 9.75
C LYS A 45 -1.49 -4.70 8.41
N MET A 46 -2.26 -4.17 7.46
CA MET A 46 -1.71 -3.82 6.16
C MET A 46 -0.69 -2.70 6.28
N ARG A 47 -0.96 -1.71 7.12
CA ARG A 47 0.00 -0.63 7.38
C ARG A 47 1.28 -1.17 7.99
N GLU A 48 1.17 -2.07 8.95
CA GLU A 48 2.34 -2.69 9.57
C GLU A 48 3.19 -3.41 8.54
N ASN A 49 2.55 -4.17 7.66
CA ASN A 49 3.27 -4.89 6.61
C ASN A 49 3.97 -3.95 5.65
N LEU A 50 3.29 -2.87 5.25
CA LEU A 50 3.89 -1.89 4.35
C LEU A 50 5.08 -1.19 5.02
N ALA A 51 4.95 -0.85 6.30
CA ALA A 51 6.04 -0.20 7.01
C ALA A 51 7.27 -1.11 7.07
N LYS A 52 7.07 -2.39 7.32
CA LYS A 52 8.17 -3.35 7.31
C LYS A 52 8.80 -3.47 5.93
N ASP A 53 7.96 -3.60 4.90
CA ASP A 53 8.45 -3.81 3.54
C ASP A 53 9.20 -2.59 3.01
N LEU A 54 8.81 -1.40 3.44
CA LEU A 54 9.43 -0.16 3.00
C LEU A 54 10.47 0.37 3.98
N ALA A 55 10.73 -0.38 5.04
CA ALA A 55 11.76 -0.05 6.05
C ALA A 55 11.53 1.35 6.62
N CYS A 56 10.29 1.65 7.00
CA CYS A 56 9.95 2.96 7.53
C CYS A 56 9.06 2.82 8.76
N ASP A 57 8.78 3.95 9.40
CA ASP A 57 7.90 3.99 10.55
C ASP A 57 6.45 3.93 10.10
N ILE A 58 5.59 3.29 10.87
CA ILE A 58 4.19 3.14 10.51
C ILE A 58 3.48 4.50 10.40
N SER A 59 3.97 5.50 11.12
CA SER A 59 3.40 6.84 11.04
C SER A 59 3.58 7.49 9.67
N GLN A 60 4.46 6.93 8.84
CA GLN A 60 4.70 7.43 7.49
C GLN A 60 3.74 6.82 6.47
N ILE A 61 2.87 5.90 6.91
CA ILE A 61 1.94 5.18 6.04
C ILE A 61 0.52 5.61 6.39
N SER A 62 -0.19 6.15 5.42
CA SER A 62 -1.62 6.43 5.52
C SER A 62 -2.37 5.49 4.60
N LEU A 63 -3.37 4.81 5.13
CA LEU A 63 -4.10 3.80 4.35
C LEU A 63 -5.59 3.97 4.63
N LYS A 64 -6.36 4.13 3.57
CA LYS A 64 -7.80 4.33 3.66
C LYS A 64 -8.51 3.33 2.77
N ALA A 65 -9.70 2.92 3.20
CA ALA A 65 -10.57 2.06 2.41
C ALA A 65 -11.87 2.80 2.17
N THR A 66 -12.38 2.69 0.97
CA THR A 66 -13.63 3.34 0.59
C THR A 66 -14.38 2.47 -0.40
N THR A 67 -15.59 2.86 -0.75
CA THR A 67 -16.36 2.17 -1.78
C THR A 67 -16.70 3.16 -2.87
N GLU A 68 -17.16 2.61 -4.02
CA GLU A 68 -17.62 3.42 -5.12
C GLU A 68 -19.15 3.40 -5.22
N GLU A 69 -19.82 3.02 -4.15
CA GLU A 69 -21.28 3.01 -4.06
C GLU A 69 -21.93 2.17 -5.15
N GLY A 70 -21.33 1.00 -5.44
CA GLY A 70 -21.84 0.13 -6.46
C GLY A 70 -21.47 0.52 -7.88
N LEU A 71 -20.64 1.55 -8.02
CA LEU A 71 -20.22 2.05 -9.33
C LEU A 71 -18.75 1.71 -9.55
N GLY A 72 -18.31 1.84 -10.79
CA GLY A 72 -16.91 1.66 -11.14
C GLY A 72 -16.44 0.22 -11.00
N VAL A 73 -15.13 0.07 -10.87
CA VAL A 73 -14.48 -1.25 -10.81
C VAL A 73 -14.89 -2.00 -9.57
N SER A 74 -14.90 -1.32 -8.42
CA SER A 74 -15.22 -1.98 -7.16
C SER A 74 -16.68 -2.38 -7.09
N GLY A 75 -17.56 -1.67 -7.79
CA GLY A 75 -18.98 -2.00 -7.83
C GLY A 75 -19.27 -3.32 -8.54
N ASN A 76 -18.34 -3.77 -9.36
CA ASN A 76 -18.49 -5.02 -10.09
C ASN A 76 -17.63 -6.14 -9.47
N GLY A 77 -17.32 -6.00 -8.20
CA GLY A 77 -16.53 -7.02 -7.51
C GLY A 77 -15.04 -6.84 -7.64
N GLY A 78 -14.60 -5.78 -8.32
CA GLY A 78 -13.18 -5.51 -8.45
C GLY A 78 -12.65 -4.72 -7.28
N ILE A 79 -11.33 -4.63 -7.20
CA ILE A 79 -10.63 -3.85 -6.19
C ILE A 79 -9.66 -2.95 -6.93
N SER A 80 -9.65 -1.68 -6.57
CA SER A 80 -8.67 -0.75 -7.12
C SER A 80 -7.96 -0.05 -5.99
N SER A 81 -6.73 0.39 -6.26
CA SER A 81 -6.00 1.15 -5.27
C SER A 81 -5.21 2.25 -5.97
N THR A 82 -5.06 3.35 -5.26
CA THR A 82 -4.26 4.48 -5.72
C THR A 82 -3.33 4.87 -4.59
N CYS A 83 -2.04 4.94 -4.90
CA CYS A 83 -1.04 5.28 -3.90
C CYS A 83 -0.20 6.44 -4.39
N ILE A 84 0.03 7.38 -3.48
CA ILE A 84 0.95 8.49 -3.72
C ILE A 84 2.10 8.33 -2.76
N LEU A 85 3.29 8.33 -3.31
CA LEU A 85 4.51 8.10 -2.57
C LEU A 85 5.38 9.31 -2.69
N LEU A 86 5.86 9.82 -1.57
CA LEU A 86 6.79 10.94 -1.57
C LEU A 86 8.14 10.45 -1.10
N LEU A 87 9.13 10.62 -1.94
CA LEU A 87 10.51 10.25 -1.63
C LEU A 87 11.30 11.49 -1.30
N ARG A 88 12.32 11.31 -0.49
CA ARG A 88 13.20 12.40 -0.12
C ARG A 88 14.62 11.94 -0.38
N LYS A 89 15.42 12.81 -0.97
CA LYS A 89 16.82 12.47 -1.21
C LYS A 89 17.57 12.54 0.11
N GLN A 90 18.35 11.53 0.34
CA GLN A 90 19.09 11.41 1.56
C GLN A 90 20.38 12.22 1.52
#